data_fd5a3da0c9b8ebf71154be961a99a5a5
#
_entry.id   fd5a3da0c9b8ebf71154be961a99a5a5
#
_cell.length_a   1.000
_cell.length_b   1.000
_cell.length_c   1.000
_cell.angle_alpha   90.00
_cell.angle_beta   90.00
_cell.angle_gamma   90.00
#
_symmetry.space_group_name_H-M   'P 1'
#
loop_
_entity.id
_entity.type
_entity.pdbx_description
1 polymer ?
#
loop_
_entity_poly.entity_id
_entity_poly.type
_entity_poly.pdbx_seq_one_letter_code
_entity_poly.pdbx_strand_id
1 'polypeptide(L)'
;MKWIMRFDKKGELGFPEAIMAAMIVTLVLTLYMGLFVLNTAEDTCGSDVHVDHRIFGDLILENGEVAGDLEVRLASEMERHGFRGISFVCSIPGELGFEDRHTAVGSMDGSTSSERFVYLLRSADGRIVPAVIEVAVCG
;
A
#
# COMPACT_ATOMS: atom_id res chain seq x y z
N MET A 1 22.75 53.19 35.08
CA MET A 1 23.48 51.89 35.10
C MET A 1 22.61 50.67 35.44
N LYS A 2 21.32 50.80 35.67
CA LYS A 2 20.42 49.66 36.00
C LYS A 2 19.73 49.00 34.80
N TRP A 3 19.95 49.49 33.59
CA TRP A 3 19.20 49.01 32.40
C TRP A 3 19.95 48.00 31.54
N ILE A 4 21.27 47.89 31.70
CA ILE A 4 22.08 47.00 30.87
C ILE A 4 22.06 45.56 31.37
N MET A 5 21.83 45.33 32.68
CA MET A 5 21.81 43.98 33.25
C MET A 5 20.50 43.19 33.02
N ARG A 6 19.44 43.83 32.53
CA ARG A 6 18.18 43.14 32.25
C ARG A 6 18.11 42.53 30.83
N PHE A 7 18.94 42.98 29.93
CA PHE A 7 18.97 42.46 28.58
C PHE A 7 19.71 41.12 28.48
N ASP A 8 20.78 40.94 29.23
CA ASP A 8 21.54 39.70 29.24
C ASP A 8 20.78 38.50 29.83
N LYS A 9 19.96 38.75 30.85
CA LYS A 9 19.17 37.67 31.45
C LYS A 9 18.04 37.14 30.56
N LYS A 10 17.54 37.94 29.63
CA LYS A 10 16.54 37.48 28.65
C LYS A 10 17.12 36.66 27.51
N GLY A 11 18.37 36.93 27.15
CA GLY A 11 19.10 36.19 26.15
C GLY A 11 19.55 34.80 26.66
N GLU A 12 19.99 34.74 27.91
CA GLU A 12 20.44 33.50 28.54
C GLU A 12 19.28 32.53 28.82
N LEU A 13 18.09 33.03 29.14
CA LEU A 13 16.90 32.20 29.39
C LEU A 13 16.27 31.65 28.11
N GLY A 14 16.42 32.31 26.97
CA GLY A 14 15.89 31.85 25.69
C GLY A 14 16.74 30.76 25.00
N PHE A 15 18.04 30.71 25.34
CA PHE A 15 18.95 29.74 24.74
C PHE A 15 18.69 28.27 25.17
N PRO A 16 18.54 27.97 26.48
CA PRO A 16 18.21 26.62 26.92
C PRO A 16 16.81 26.18 26.46
N GLU A 17 15.85 27.11 26.39
CA GLU A 17 14.50 26.78 25.86
C GLU A 17 14.57 26.46 24.37
N ALA A 18 15.34 27.17 23.58
CA ALA A 18 15.53 26.87 22.15
C ALA A 18 16.22 25.51 21.95
N ILE A 19 17.21 25.18 22.77
CA ILE A 19 17.88 23.87 22.73
C ILE A 19 16.88 22.76 23.06
N MET A 20 16.10 22.94 24.15
CA MET A 20 15.08 21.94 24.51
C MET A 20 14.03 21.75 23.44
N ALA A 21 13.55 22.83 22.83
CA ALA A 21 12.61 22.76 21.70
C ALA A 21 13.22 22.03 20.51
N ALA A 22 14.46 22.31 20.15
CA ALA A 22 15.16 21.61 19.08
C ALA A 22 15.33 20.11 19.37
N MET A 23 15.66 19.75 20.61
CA MET A 23 15.80 18.35 21.03
C MET A 23 14.46 17.61 20.94
N ILE A 24 13.36 18.23 21.36
CA ILE A 24 12.02 17.63 21.28
C ILE A 24 11.62 17.41 19.82
N VAL A 25 11.81 18.41 18.96
CA VAL A 25 11.51 18.30 17.52
C VAL A 25 12.33 17.18 16.87
N THR A 26 13.62 17.10 17.18
CA THR A 26 14.51 16.06 16.66
C THR A 26 14.05 14.67 17.12
N LEU A 27 13.66 14.52 18.38
CA LEU A 27 13.18 13.26 18.94
C LEU A 27 11.87 12.83 18.29
N VAL A 28 10.90 13.74 18.11
CA VAL A 28 9.62 13.47 17.44
C VAL A 28 9.86 13.07 15.99
N LEU A 29 10.74 13.77 15.27
CA LEU A 29 11.11 13.45 13.89
C LEU A 29 11.75 12.07 13.77
N THR A 30 12.64 11.73 14.70
CA THR A 30 13.32 10.41 14.71
C THR A 30 12.33 9.29 14.97
N LEU A 31 11.41 9.48 15.92
CA LEU A 31 10.35 8.51 16.21
C LEU A 31 9.40 8.35 15.00
N TYR A 32 9.00 9.46 14.38
CA TYR A 32 8.15 9.43 13.19
C TYR A 32 8.81 8.69 12.03
N MET A 33 10.08 8.98 11.75
CA MET A 33 10.85 8.28 10.73
C MET A 33 11.05 6.80 11.07
N GLY A 34 11.26 6.46 12.33
CA GLY A 34 11.35 5.08 12.79
C GLY A 34 10.05 4.31 12.56
N LEU A 35 8.91 4.88 12.91
CA LEU A 35 7.60 4.29 12.65
C LEU A 35 7.30 4.17 11.15
N PHE A 36 7.69 5.15 10.36
CA PHE A 36 7.53 5.11 8.92
C PHE A 36 8.34 3.98 8.29
N VAL A 37 9.60 3.83 8.70
CA VAL A 37 10.47 2.74 8.22
C VAL A 37 9.93 1.37 8.67
N LEU A 38 9.41 1.23 9.89
CA LEU A 38 8.81 -0.02 10.35
C LEU A 38 7.55 -0.37 9.56
N ASN A 39 6.67 0.59 9.30
CA ASN A 39 5.48 0.36 8.47
C ASN A 39 5.84 -0.01 7.02
N THR A 40 6.87 0.63 6.43
CA THR A 40 7.31 0.25 5.08
C THR A 40 8.08 -1.06 5.07
N ALA A 41 8.71 -1.47 6.17
CA ALA A 41 9.41 -2.74 6.28
C ALA A 41 8.46 -3.94 6.41
N GLU A 42 7.26 -3.76 6.96
CA GLU A 42 6.22 -4.79 6.96
C GLU A 42 5.70 -5.08 5.54
N ASP A 43 5.66 -4.07 4.67
CA ASP A 43 5.30 -4.25 3.25
C ASP A 43 6.45 -4.84 2.40
N THR A 44 7.68 -4.86 2.92
CA THR A 44 8.88 -5.35 2.21
C THR A 44 9.32 -6.75 2.66
N CYS A 45 8.57 -7.42 3.51
CA CYS A 45 8.86 -8.79 3.90
C CYS A 45 8.35 -9.78 2.84
N GLY A 46 8.96 -9.75 1.68
CA GLY A 46 8.68 -10.70 0.61
C GLY A 46 9.51 -10.32 -0.59
N SER A 47 10.25 -11.29 -1.13
CA SER A 47 10.84 -11.24 -2.47
C SER A 47 9.97 -10.39 -3.40
N ASP A 48 10.58 -9.59 -4.26
CA ASP A 48 9.95 -8.88 -5.40
C ASP A 48 9.09 -9.85 -6.22
N VAL A 49 7.89 -10.12 -5.74
CA VAL A 49 6.92 -10.91 -6.47
C VAL A 49 6.27 -9.98 -7.48
N HIS A 50 6.87 -9.92 -8.63
CA HIS A 50 6.31 -9.18 -9.74
C HIS A 50 5.34 -10.09 -10.50
N VAL A 51 4.05 -9.88 -10.26
CA VAL A 51 3.00 -10.53 -11.04
C VAL A 51 2.85 -9.79 -12.37
N ASP A 52 2.87 -10.51 -13.48
CA ASP A 52 2.70 -9.89 -14.80
C ASP A 52 1.29 -9.28 -14.92
N HIS A 53 1.21 -7.96 -14.96
CA HIS A 53 -0.06 -7.23 -15.07
C HIS A 53 -0.85 -7.54 -16.37
N ARG A 54 -0.23 -8.22 -17.34
CA ARG A 54 -0.90 -8.65 -18.57
C ARG A 54 -1.99 -9.68 -18.33
N ILE A 55 -1.90 -10.42 -17.23
CA ILE A 55 -2.96 -11.40 -16.87
C ILE A 55 -4.31 -10.73 -16.61
N PHE A 56 -4.31 -9.43 -16.30
CA PHE A 56 -5.53 -8.66 -16.04
C PHE A 56 -6.10 -7.97 -17.28
N GLY A 57 -5.42 -8.07 -18.43
CA GLY A 57 -5.76 -7.35 -19.66
C GLY A 57 -7.15 -7.64 -20.25
N ASP A 58 -7.71 -8.82 -19.93
CA ASP A 58 -9.04 -9.23 -20.43
C ASP A 58 -10.14 -9.10 -19.36
N LEU A 59 -9.83 -8.47 -18.21
CA LEU A 59 -10.87 -8.19 -17.22
C LEU A 59 -11.78 -7.10 -17.76
N ILE A 60 -13.05 -7.38 -17.74
CA ILE A 60 -14.11 -6.48 -18.20
C ILE A 60 -15.10 -6.29 -17.05
N LEU A 61 -15.59 -5.07 -16.88
CA LEU A 61 -16.68 -4.76 -15.97
C LEU A 61 -18.02 -5.00 -16.71
N GLU A 62 -18.76 -6.02 -16.30
CA GLU A 62 -20.04 -6.38 -16.89
C GLU A 62 -21.09 -6.51 -15.79
N ASN A 63 -22.20 -5.76 -15.92
CA ASN A 63 -23.31 -5.75 -14.95
C ASN A 63 -22.92 -5.47 -13.48
N GLY A 64 -21.87 -4.71 -13.23
CA GLY A 64 -21.37 -4.40 -11.89
C GLY A 64 -20.45 -5.49 -11.31
N GLU A 65 -20.10 -6.49 -12.09
CA GLU A 65 -19.15 -7.54 -11.70
C GLU A 65 -17.93 -7.55 -12.64
N VAL A 66 -16.79 -7.94 -12.10
CA VAL A 66 -15.58 -8.16 -12.91
C VAL A 66 -15.68 -9.54 -13.55
N ALA A 67 -15.81 -9.58 -14.87
CA ALA A 67 -15.84 -10.80 -15.67
C ALA A 67 -14.46 -11.10 -16.28
N GLY A 68 -14.15 -12.37 -16.44
CA GLY A 68 -12.93 -12.88 -17.08
C GLY A 68 -12.49 -14.22 -16.51
N ASP A 69 -11.71 -14.97 -17.29
CA ASP A 69 -11.13 -16.28 -16.92
C ASP A 69 -9.93 -16.13 -15.98
N LEU A 70 -10.17 -15.45 -14.85
CA LEU A 70 -9.12 -15.08 -13.93
C LEU A 70 -8.52 -16.29 -13.21
N GLU A 71 -9.35 -17.26 -12.83
CA GLU A 71 -8.91 -18.46 -12.09
C GLU A 71 -7.88 -19.27 -12.88
N VAL A 72 -8.14 -19.49 -14.16
CA VAL A 72 -7.22 -20.24 -15.04
C VAL A 72 -5.91 -19.52 -15.21
N ARG A 73 -5.94 -18.21 -15.32
CA ARG A 73 -4.73 -17.37 -15.45
C ARG A 73 -3.93 -17.32 -14.18
N LEU A 74 -4.59 -17.14 -13.03
CA LEU A 74 -3.93 -17.17 -11.72
C LEU A 74 -3.31 -18.56 -11.45
N ALA A 75 -3.99 -19.64 -11.81
CA ALA A 75 -3.44 -20.98 -11.70
C ALA A 75 -2.19 -21.16 -12.58
N SER A 76 -2.20 -20.64 -13.79
CA SER A 76 -1.05 -20.66 -14.69
C SER A 76 0.14 -19.85 -14.16
N GLU A 77 -0.11 -18.67 -13.60
CA GLU A 77 0.93 -17.86 -12.96
C GLU A 77 1.47 -18.53 -11.69
N MET A 78 0.61 -19.16 -10.90
CA MET A 78 1.00 -19.93 -9.73
C MET A 78 1.98 -21.06 -10.09
N GLU A 79 1.66 -21.83 -11.13
CA GLU A 79 2.54 -22.92 -11.61
C GLU A 79 3.85 -22.37 -12.19
N ARG A 80 3.78 -21.29 -12.94
CA ARG A 80 4.95 -20.67 -13.58
C ARG A 80 5.98 -20.16 -12.59
N HIS A 81 5.53 -19.59 -11.48
CA HIS A 81 6.39 -19.00 -10.46
C HIS A 81 6.61 -19.92 -9.25
N GLY A 82 5.96 -21.09 -9.18
CA GLY A 82 6.08 -22.06 -8.10
C GLY A 82 5.45 -21.59 -6.79
N PHE A 83 4.43 -20.74 -6.84
CA PHE A 83 3.69 -20.31 -5.66
C PHE A 83 2.76 -21.42 -5.16
N ARG A 84 2.55 -21.48 -3.86
CA ARG A 84 1.59 -22.41 -3.24
C ARG A 84 0.15 -21.91 -3.36
N GLY A 85 -0.01 -20.60 -3.39
CA GLY A 85 -1.30 -19.98 -3.52
C GLY A 85 -1.19 -18.56 -4.05
N ILE A 86 -2.24 -18.11 -4.68
CA ILE A 86 -2.39 -16.74 -5.19
C ILE A 86 -3.83 -16.30 -4.93
N SER A 87 -3.99 -15.11 -4.38
CA SER A 87 -5.30 -14.48 -4.20
C SER A 87 -5.37 -13.16 -4.93
N PHE A 88 -6.53 -12.86 -5.43
CA PHE A 88 -6.84 -11.66 -6.17
C PHE A 88 -8.07 -11.01 -5.56
N VAL A 89 -7.98 -9.72 -5.31
CA VAL A 89 -9.08 -8.88 -4.87
C VAL A 89 -9.18 -7.69 -5.80
N CYS A 90 -10.36 -7.45 -6.34
CA CYS A 90 -10.63 -6.28 -7.15
C CYS A 90 -11.77 -5.48 -6.52
N SER A 91 -11.51 -4.21 -6.23
CA SER A 91 -12.50 -3.28 -5.67
C SER A 91 -12.58 -2.01 -6.51
N ILE A 92 -13.79 -1.48 -6.65
CA ILE A 92 -14.02 -0.20 -7.34
C ILE A 92 -14.48 0.82 -6.31
N PRO A 93 -13.60 1.74 -5.89
CA PRO A 93 -13.95 2.76 -4.92
C PRO A 93 -14.95 3.76 -5.53
N GLY A 94 -16.03 4.03 -4.80
CA GLY A 94 -16.98 5.09 -5.13
C GLY A 94 -18.17 4.70 -6.01
N GLU A 95 -18.27 3.47 -6.50
CA GLU A 95 -19.47 3.00 -7.19
C GLU A 95 -20.42 2.26 -6.23
N LEU A 96 -21.61 2.80 -6.06
CA LEU A 96 -22.68 2.18 -5.28
C LEU A 96 -23.25 0.96 -6.06
N GLY A 97 -23.14 -0.22 -5.44
CA GLY A 97 -23.68 -1.46 -6.02
C GLY A 97 -22.64 -2.36 -6.71
N PHE A 98 -21.36 -2.02 -6.60
CA PHE A 98 -20.28 -2.90 -7.05
C PHE A 98 -19.85 -3.82 -5.89
N GLU A 99 -19.85 -5.12 -6.14
CA GLU A 99 -19.32 -6.11 -5.21
C GLU A 99 -17.85 -6.37 -5.50
N ASP A 100 -17.02 -6.36 -4.46
CA ASP A 100 -15.60 -6.71 -4.58
C ASP A 100 -15.48 -8.16 -5.05
N ARG A 101 -14.69 -8.39 -6.10
CA ARG A 101 -14.39 -9.73 -6.56
C ARG A 101 -13.21 -10.30 -5.82
N HIS A 102 -13.42 -11.43 -5.16
CA HIS A 102 -12.38 -12.20 -4.52
C HIS A 102 -12.21 -13.54 -5.26
N THR A 103 -11.00 -13.82 -5.67
CA THR A 103 -10.64 -15.11 -6.29
C THR A 103 -9.33 -15.59 -5.66
N ALA A 104 -9.31 -16.84 -5.21
CA ALA A 104 -8.12 -17.45 -4.66
C ALA A 104 -7.90 -18.82 -5.28
N VAL A 105 -6.64 -19.14 -5.59
CA VAL A 105 -6.23 -20.43 -6.14
C VAL A 105 -5.09 -20.97 -5.29
N GLY A 106 -5.15 -22.23 -4.91
CA GLY A 106 -4.16 -22.88 -4.07
C GLY A 106 -4.35 -22.63 -2.58
N SER A 107 -3.28 -22.83 -1.80
CA SER A 107 -3.28 -22.61 -0.34
C SER A 107 -2.58 -21.30 0.01
N MET A 108 -3.25 -20.49 0.80
CA MET A 108 -2.71 -19.21 1.31
C MET A 108 -2.09 -19.36 2.71
N ASP A 109 -1.79 -20.60 3.12
CA ASP A 109 -1.16 -20.88 4.42
C ASP A 109 0.35 -20.65 4.33
N GLY A 110 0.85 -19.66 5.03
CA GLY A 110 2.30 -19.37 5.11
C GLY A 110 2.63 -17.87 5.00
N SER A 111 3.85 -17.60 4.59
CA SER A 111 4.30 -16.23 4.33
C SER A 111 3.65 -15.70 3.05
N THR A 112 2.90 -14.62 3.17
CA THR A 112 2.25 -13.97 2.04
C THR A 112 2.95 -12.66 1.69
N SER A 113 3.12 -12.42 0.40
CA SER A 113 3.51 -11.11 -0.14
C SER A 113 2.37 -10.56 -0.97
N SER A 114 2.04 -9.30 -0.82
CA SER A 114 0.95 -8.67 -1.56
C SER A 114 1.43 -7.43 -2.32
N GLU A 115 0.89 -7.26 -3.51
CA GLU A 115 1.06 -6.07 -4.34
C GLU A 115 -0.32 -5.44 -4.58
N ARG A 116 -0.41 -4.12 -4.41
CA ARG A 116 -1.62 -3.35 -4.65
C ARG A 116 -1.35 -2.27 -5.69
N PHE A 117 -2.19 -2.19 -6.71
CA PHE A 117 -2.06 -1.21 -7.78
C PHE A 117 -3.43 -0.78 -8.32
N VAL A 118 -3.45 0.33 -9.03
CA VAL A 118 -4.66 0.83 -9.71
C VAL A 118 -4.64 0.34 -11.15
N TYR A 119 -5.73 -0.27 -11.58
CA TYR A 119 -5.93 -0.75 -12.93
C TYR A 119 -7.17 -0.12 -13.56
N LEU A 120 -7.09 0.20 -14.85
CA LEU A 120 -8.21 0.79 -15.58
C LEU A 120 -9.01 -0.31 -16.25
N LEU A 121 -10.16 -0.65 -15.67
CA LEU A 121 -11.08 -1.62 -16.24
C LEU A 121 -11.94 -0.96 -17.31
N ARG A 122 -12.17 -1.70 -18.39
CA ARG A 122 -13.14 -1.31 -19.41
C ARG A 122 -14.50 -1.92 -19.07
N SER A 123 -15.52 -1.10 -18.98
CA SER A 123 -16.90 -1.56 -18.85
C SER A 123 -17.46 -1.97 -20.21
N ALA A 124 -18.48 -2.84 -20.20
CA ALA A 124 -19.18 -3.30 -21.40
C ALA A 124 -19.83 -2.15 -22.20
N ASP A 125 -20.15 -1.03 -21.54
CA ASP A 125 -20.67 0.19 -22.18
C ASP A 125 -19.56 1.11 -22.77
N GLY A 126 -18.29 0.68 -22.68
CA GLY A 126 -17.12 1.40 -23.20
C GLY A 126 -16.51 2.41 -22.23
N ARG A 127 -17.04 2.56 -21.03
CA ARG A 127 -16.45 3.42 -20.00
C ARG A 127 -15.18 2.79 -19.43
N ILE A 128 -14.28 3.65 -18.98
CA ILE A 128 -13.06 3.24 -18.25
C ILE A 128 -13.29 3.58 -16.78
N VAL A 129 -13.17 2.57 -15.92
CA VAL A 129 -13.39 2.68 -14.49
C VAL A 129 -12.10 2.32 -13.75
N PRO A 130 -11.59 3.19 -12.88
CA PRO A 130 -10.43 2.86 -12.06
C PRO A 130 -10.82 1.82 -11.00
N ALA A 131 -10.08 0.73 -10.96
CA ALA A 131 -10.22 -0.33 -9.97
C ALA A 131 -8.92 -0.47 -9.18
N VAL A 132 -9.04 -0.82 -7.92
CA VAL A 132 -7.90 -1.20 -7.07
C VAL A 132 -7.79 -2.71 -7.10
N ILE A 133 -6.65 -3.20 -7.57
CA ILE A 133 -6.34 -4.62 -7.60
C ILE A 133 -5.30 -4.90 -6.53
N GLU A 134 -5.56 -5.90 -5.71
CA GLU A 134 -4.63 -6.44 -4.74
C GLU A 134 -4.38 -7.91 -5.08
N VAL A 135 -3.13 -8.25 -5.27
CA VAL A 135 -2.70 -9.63 -5.52
C VAL A 135 -1.79 -10.05 -4.38
N ALA A 136 -2.15 -11.12 -3.70
CA ALA A 136 -1.30 -11.72 -2.69
C ALA A 136 -0.86 -13.12 -3.13
N VAL A 137 0.40 -13.43 -2.92
CA VAL A 137 1.00 -14.72 -3.24
C VAL A 137 1.57 -15.35 -1.99
N CYS A 138 1.47 -16.67 -1.91
CA CYS A 138 2.05 -17.50 -0.87
C CYS A 138 3.16 -18.34 -1.46
N GLY A 139 4.35 -18.23 -0.90
CA GLY A 139 5.53 -18.99 -1.30
C GLY A 139 5.71 -20.29 -0.51
#